data_ff0669da6d9d4db107e8bc21b0afb480
#
_entry.id   ff0669da6d9d4db107e8bc21b0afb480
#
_cell.length_a   1.000
_cell.length_b   1.000
_cell.length_c   1.000
_cell.angle_alpha   90.00
_cell.angle_beta   90.00
_cell.angle_gamma   90.00
#
_symmetry.space_group_name_H-M   'P 1'
#
loop_
_entity.id
_entity.type
_entity.pdbx_description
1 polymer ?
#
loop_
_entity_poly.entity_id
_entity_poly.type
_entity_poly.pdbx_seq_one_letter_code
_entity_poly.pdbx_strand_id
1 'polypeptide(L)'
;MDSVLRAENISKSFGPIEVLSGIALDLKPGEVHAVIGENGAGKSTLMRILSGHLPPSKGGLFLNGQPITFSGPVDAESHGIVLVHQEILLAPDLTVAQNLFLGREIRRYGFVDDRAMREKTRAILRELGAAIDPDQEVRRLSIADRQLVQIARALLVPHKIVAFDEPTAVLTPIEAESLFEIIRKLRAQGVAVLYISHRLNEVKAVADRVTVLRDGRHVATRDIEGLEPMEMARLMVGRDMSKLYPDKPATASDHTVLTVRDMAVPGYVENASFSLKRGEILGFGGLIGAGRTELFEGIVGLRPGRGSVTLDGKAVHFRDAREAMASGIVYLSEDRKGKGLLLGQNLRVNLSLAALEKFTRGSFIDVGAEDRALDTAITDFDIRARRRDLLAGQLSGGNQQKLLLAKMMLVEPRIIVIDEPTRGVDIGTKEQIYRFIANLALQGLSVIVISSEMQELIGLCHRVVVMRNGRVAGEVAQGDLSEDSIVYLATGVHEERAAEIAAGHA
;
A
#
# COMPACT_ATOMS: atom_id res chain seq x y z
N MET A 1 -23.04 -9.34 26.29
CA MET A 1 -22.81 -7.90 26.56
C MET A 1 -23.53 -7.13 25.48
N ASP A 2 -24.29 -6.10 25.85
CA ASP A 2 -25.03 -5.30 24.88
C ASP A 2 -24.07 -4.45 24.04
N SER A 3 -24.44 -4.22 22.78
CA SER A 3 -23.64 -3.43 21.84
C SER A 3 -23.52 -1.97 22.30
N VAL A 4 -22.32 -1.39 22.26
CA VAL A 4 -22.11 0.05 22.50
C VAL A 4 -22.59 0.89 21.31
N LEU A 5 -22.36 0.40 20.08
CA LEU A 5 -22.85 1.00 18.84
C LEU A 5 -23.44 -0.08 17.94
N ARG A 6 -24.62 0.18 17.40
CA ARG A 6 -25.30 -0.71 16.44
C ARG A 6 -25.78 0.08 15.23
N ALA A 7 -25.48 -0.41 14.06
CA ALA A 7 -25.97 0.09 12.78
C ALA A 7 -26.95 -0.91 12.21
N GLU A 8 -28.14 -0.46 11.80
CA GLU A 8 -29.20 -1.29 11.25
C GLU A 8 -29.62 -0.80 9.87
N ASN A 9 -29.58 -1.70 8.89
CA ASN A 9 -30.02 -1.44 7.51
C ASN A 9 -29.41 -0.18 6.90
N ILE A 10 -28.19 0.14 7.21
CA ILE A 10 -27.52 1.34 6.71
C ILE A 10 -27.31 1.25 5.21
N SER A 11 -27.93 2.19 4.49
CA SER A 11 -27.69 2.39 3.06
C SER A 11 -27.21 3.81 2.80
N LYS A 12 -26.38 3.99 1.78
CA LYS A 12 -25.86 5.29 1.35
C LYS A 12 -25.80 5.38 -0.15
N SER A 13 -26.43 6.43 -0.70
CA SER A 13 -26.36 6.78 -2.12
C SER A 13 -25.74 8.15 -2.32
N PHE A 14 -24.97 8.30 -3.40
CA PHE A 14 -24.46 9.57 -3.90
C PHE A 14 -25.03 9.78 -5.31
N GLY A 15 -26.05 10.61 -5.41
CA GLY A 15 -26.84 10.71 -6.62
C GLY A 15 -27.45 9.35 -7.01
N PRO A 16 -27.26 8.87 -8.24
CA PRO A 16 -27.80 7.57 -8.69
C PRO A 16 -26.99 6.35 -8.24
N ILE A 17 -25.87 6.54 -7.55
CA ILE A 17 -24.95 5.47 -7.19
C ILE A 17 -25.19 5.06 -5.73
N GLU A 18 -25.68 3.85 -5.49
CA GLU A 18 -25.75 3.25 -4.16
C GLU A 18 -24.37 2.66 -3.82
N VAL A 19 -23.75 3.18 -2.75
CA VAL A 19 -22.40 2.76 -2.28
C VAL A 19 -22.51 1.77 -1.14
N LEU A 20 -23.55 1.88 -0.30
CA LEU A 20 -23.85 0.93 0.77
C LEU A 20 -25.33 0.54 0.68
N SER A 21 -25.61 -0.74 0.87
CA SER A 21 -26.96 -1.31 0.78
C SER A 21 -27.22 -2.26 1.95
N GLY A 22 -28.08 -1.83 2.88
CA GLY A 22 -28.59 -2.66 3.98
C GLY A 22 -27.53 -3.19 4.96
N ILE A 23 -26.50 -2.41 5.29
CA ILE A 23 -25.42 -2.84 6.17
C ILE A 23 -25.93 -2.94 7.62
N ALA A 24 -25.63 -4.07 8.27
CA ALA A 24 -25.77 -4.26 9.69
C ALA A 24 -24.39 -4.48 10.33
N LEU A 25 -24.13 -3.80 11.45
CA LEU A 25 -22.90 -3.95 12.23
C LEU A 25 -23.20 -3.67 13.71
N ASP A 26 -22.65 -4.46 14.59
CA ASP A 26 -22.70 -4.26 16.02
C ASP A 26 -21.28 -4.23 16.60
N LEU A 27 -21.03 -3.31 17.53
CA LEU A 27 -19.74 -3.11 18.18
C LEU A 27 -19.93 -3.25 19.69
N LYS A 28 -19.11 -4.10 20.33
CA LYS A 28 -19.17 -4.39 21.77
C LYS A 28 -18.11 -3.60 22.54
N PRO A 29 -18.34 -3.23 23.81
CA PRO A 29 -17.31 -2.63 24.66
C PRO A 29 -16.09 -3.56 24.80
N GLY A 30 -14.87 -3.00 24.72
CA GLY A 30 -13.63 -3.77 24.85
C GLY A 30 -13.41 -4.80 23.72
N GLU A 31 -13.97 -4.56 22.56
CA GLU A 31 -13.82 -5.37 21.35
C GLU A 31 -13.02 -4.62 20.29
N VAL A 32 -12.14 -5.30 19.59
CA VAL A 32 -11.58 -4.84 18.34
C VAL A 32 -12.33 -5.50 17.19
N HIS A 33 -13.20 -4.74 16.54
CA HIS A 33 -14.00 -5.20 15.42
C HIS A 33 -13.41 -4.71 14.10
N ALA A 34 -12.89 -5.61 13.30
CA ALA A 34 -12.35 -5.27 11.99
C ALA A 34 -13.46 -5.17 10.93
N VAL A 35 -13.30 -4.23 9.99
CA VAL A 35 -14.11 -4.18 8.76
C VAL A 35 -13.17 -4.32 7.57
N ILE A 36 -13.32 -5.42 6.84
CA ILE A 36 -12.52 -5.73 5.66
C ILE A 36 -13.34 -5.75 4.39
N GLY A 37 -12.69 -5.62 3.25
CA GLY A 37 -13.32 -5.62 1.94
C GLY A 37 -12.39 -5.03 0.89
N GLU A 38 -12.69 -5.23 -0.38
CA GLU A 38 -11.92 -4.62 -1.48
C GLU A 38 -12.00 -3.09 -1.48
N ASN A 39 -11.12 -2.43 -2.25
CA ASN A 39 -11.22 -0.99 -2.46
C ASN A 39 -12.54 -0.67 -3.19
N GLY A 40 -13.30 0.30 -2.66
CA GLY A 40 -14.64 0.59 -3.16
C GLY A 40 -15.77 -0.22 -2.53
N ALA A 41 -15.48 -1.18 -1.65
CA ALA A 41 -16.52 -1.95 -0.94
C ALA A 41 -17.36 -1.14 0.05
N GLY A 42 -17.07 0.16 0.24
CA GLY A 42 -17.84 1.06 1.08
C GLY A 42 -17.33 1.20 2.53
N LYS A 43 -16.18 0.61 2.88
CA LYS A 43 -15.62 0.63 4.25
C LYS A 43 -15.51 2.04 4.83
N SER A 44 -14.79 2.94 4.14
CA SER A 44 -14.61 4.33 4.61
C SER A 44 -15.93 5.13 4.59
N THR A 45 -16.88 4.78 3.70
CA THR A 45 -18.23 5.37 3.72
C THR A 45 -18.99 4.96 4.97
N LEU A 46 -18.95 3.66 5.32
CA LEU A 46 -19.55 3.16 6.56
C LEU A 46 -18.92 3.84 7.77
N MET A 47 -17.58 3.92 7.83
CA MET A 47 -16.84 4.59 8.89
C MET A 47 -17.29 6.04 9.09
N ARG A 48 -17.39 6.80 7.99
CA ARG A 48 -17.86 8.20 8.03
C ARG A 48 -19.30 8.32 8.51
N ILE A 49 -20.16 7.32 8.27
CA ILE A 49 -21.52 7.31 8.81
C ILE A 49 -21.51 7.05 10.31
N LEU A 50 -20.74 6.02 10.76
CA LEU A 50 -20.64 5.65 12.17
C LEU A 50 -20.03 6.76 13.04
N SER A 51 -19.17 7.61 12.44
CA SER A 51 -18.50 8.74 13.11
C SER A 51 -19.15 10.10 12.84
N GLY A 52 -20.37 10.14 12.30
CA GLY A 52 -21.14 11.37 12.13
C GLY A 52 -20.67 12.29 11.00
N HIS A 53 -19.70 11.89 10.17
CA HIS A 53 -19.22 12.69 9.03
C HIS A 53 -20.18 12.68 7.84
N LEU A 54 -21.03 11.65 7.74
CA LEU A 54 -22.03 11.52 6.70
C LEU A 54 -23.34 10.97 7.28
N PRO A 55 -24.50 11.54 6.94
CA PRO A 55 -25.76 10.90 7.29
C PRO A 55 -26.01 9.68 6.39
N PRO A 56 -26.61 8.59 6.90
CA PRO A 56 -27.10 7.50 6.08
C PRO A 56 -28.24 7.97 5.18
N SER A 57 -28.46 7.31 4.04
CA SER A 57 -29.64 7.55 3.19
C SER A 57 -30.86 6.77 3.69
N LYS A 58 -30.62 5.59 4.30
CA LYS A 58 -31.62 4.74 4.95
C LYS A 58 -30.99 4.00 6.12
N GLY A 59 -31.82 3.51 7.03
CA GLY A 59 -31.39 2.80 8.23
C GLY A 59 -31.17 3.73 9.42
N GLY A 60 -30.67 3.20 10.52
CA GLY A 60 -30.48 3.93 11.79
C GLY A 60 -29.26 3.49 12.57
N LEU A 61 -28.77 4.39 13.42
CA LEU A 61 -27.71 4.14 14.40
C LEU A 61 -28.31 4.09 15.79
N PHE A 62 -27.76 3.23 16.64
CA PHE A 62 -28.15 3.09 18.03
C PHE A 62 -26.88 3.11 18.90
N LEU A 63 -26.86 4.02 19.85
CA LEU A 63 -25.78 4.14 20.85
C LEU A 63 -26.31 3.69 22.22
N ASN A 64 -25.70 2.67 22.81
CA ASN A 64 -26.18 2.06 24.06
C ASN A 64 -27.68 1.68 24.00
N GLY A 65 -28.13 1.15 22.87
CA GLY A 65 -29.53 0.75 22.64
C GLY A 65 -30.49 1.86 22.31
N GLN A 66 -30.08 3.15 22.38
CA GLN A 66 -30.94 4.30 22.05
C GLN A 66 -30.67 4.78 20.61
N PRO A 67 -31.74 5.09 19.83
CA PRO A 67 -31.55 5.62 18.50
C PRO A 67 -30.83 6.96 18.55
N ILE A 68 -29.87 7.18 17.66
CA ILE A 68 -29.08 8.39 17.58
C ILE A 68 -28.91 8.87 16.14
N THR A 69 -28.89 10.20 15.97
CA THR A 69 -28.55 10.84 14.70
C THR A 69 -27.56 11.95 15.01
N PHE A 70 -26.37 11.88 14.41
CA PHE A 70 -25.34 12.89 14.61
C PHE A 70 -25.57 14.09 13.70
N SER A 71 -25.48 15.29 14.26
CA SER A 71 -25.48 16.55 13.50
C SER A 71 -24.16 16.83 12.78
N GLY A 72 -23.10 16.11 13.15
CA GLY A 72 -21.76 16.24 12.56
C GLY A 72 -20.72 15.50 13.39
N PRO A 73 -19.43 15.53 12.96
CA PRO A 73 -18.35 14.83 13.64
C PRO A 73 -18.11 15.32 15.08
N VAL A 74 -18.27 16.63 15.34
CA VAL A 74 -18.13 17.19 16.69
C VAL A 74 -19.19 16.64 17.65
N ASP A 75 -20.40 16.43 17.15
CA ASP A 75 -21.48 15.82 17.90
C ASP A 75 -21.18 14.33 18.21
N ALA A 76 -20.71 13.56 17.23
CA ALA A 76 -20.28 12.18 17.44
C ALA A 76 -19.14 12.09 18.47
N GLU A 77 -18.16 13.01 18.41
CA GLU A 77 -17.09 13.10 19.40
C GLU A 77 -17.62 13.40 20.81
N SER A 78 -18.62 14.27 20.95
CA SER A 78 -19.25 14.56 22.24
C SER A 78 -19.92 13.34 22.88
N HIS A 79 -20.32 12.37 22.03
CA HIS A 79 -20.84 11.07 22.45
C HIS A 79 -19.75 10.00 22.66
N GLY A 80 -18.49 10.38 22.45
CA GLY A 80 -17.31 9.51 22.66
C GLY A 80 -16.94 8.66 21.45
N ILE A 81 -17.32 9.04 20.24
CA ILE A 81 -16.92 8.37 18.99
C ILE A 81 -15.87 9.18 18.28
N VAL A 82 -14.66 8.64 18.13
CA VAL A 82 -13.51 9.33 17.54
C VAL A 82 -13.02 8.60 16.32
N LEU A 83 -12.70 9.33 15.24
CA LEU A 83 -12.18 8.79 14.00
C LEU A 83 -10.73 9.23 13.76
N VAL A 84 -9.85 8.25 13.57
CA VAL A 84 -8.50 8.43 13.04
C VAL A 84 -8.56 8.21 11.53
N HIS A 85 -8.38 9.28 10.77
CA HIS A 85 -8.48 9.26 9.31
C HIS A 85 -7.29 8.58 8.65
N GLN A 86 -7.49 8.02 7.47
CA GLN A 86 -6.43 7.45 6.62
C GLN A 86 -5.42 8.52 6.18
N GLU A 87 -5.89 9.71 5.80
CA GLU A 87 -5.04 10.84 5.46
C GLU A 87 -4.59 11.56 6.72
N ILE A 88 -3.33 12.01 6.75
CA ILE A 88 -2.77 12.77 7.87
C ILE A 88 -3.28 14.21 7.80
N LEU A 89 -4.27 14.52 8.63
CA LEU A 89 -4.93 15.83 8.72
C LEU A 89 -4.30 16.70 9.83
N LEU A 90 -3.03 17.06 9.64
CA LEU A 90 -2.29 17.95 10.56
C LEU A 90 -1.85 19.23 9.83
N ALA A 91 -1.81 20.33 10.57
CA ALA A 91 -1.28 21.60 10.07
C ALA A 91 0.26 21.56 10.10
N PRO A 92 0.96 21.58 8.95
CA PRO A 92 2.39 21.33 8.90
C PRO A 92 3.25 22.41 9.56
N ASP A 93 2.77 23.65 9.58
CA ASP A 93 3.48 24.81 10.12
C ASP A 93 3.22 25.06 11.61
N LEU A 94 2.33 24.29 12.23
CA LEU A 94 2.08 24.35 13.67
C LEU A 94 2.93 23.32 14.41
N THR A 95 3.18 23.58 15.69
CA THR A 95 3.85 22.62 16.57
C THR A 95 2.97 21.41 16.84
N VAL A 96 3.57 20.33 17.36
CA VAL A 96 2.83 19.12 17.78
C VAL A 96 1.77 19.48 18.83
N ALA A 97 2.14 20.25 19.85
CA ALA A 97 1.18 20.67 20.88
C ALA A 97 0.04 21.51 20.31
N GLN A 98 0.32 22.44 19.41
CA GLN A 98 -0.71 23.23 18.73
C GLN A 98 -1.63 22.36 17.86
N ASN A 99 -1.10 21.36 17.17
CA ASN A 99 -1.92 20.44 16.38
C ASN A 99 -2.85 19.58 17.25
N LEU A 100 -2.37 19.10 18.40
CA LEU A 100 -3.20 18.32 19.32
C LEU A 100 -4.39 19.11 19.85
N PHE A 101 -4.18 20.38 20.15
CA PHE A 101 -5.18 21.24 20.76
C PHE A 101 -5.87 22.20 19.78
N LEU A 102 -5.64 22.07 18.48
CA LEU A 102 -6.26 22.94 17.47
C LEU A 102 -7.78 22.91 17.54
N GLY A 103 -8.38 24.10 17.81
CA GLY A 103 -9.82 24.25 18.05
C GLY A 103 -10.31 23.82 19.44
N ARG A 104 -9.37 23.45 20.36
CA ARG A 104 -9.65 22.96 21.72
C ARG A 104 -8.59 23.46 22.70
N GLU A 105 -8.07 24.65 22.44
CA GLU A 105 -6.99 25.25 23.22
C GLU A 105 -7.35 25.29 24.71
N ILE A 106 -6.41 24.91 25.56
CA ILE A 106 -6.55 25.09 27.01
C ILE A 106 -6.42 26.57 27.30
N ARG A 107 -7.42 27.14 27.95
CA ARG A 107 -7.43 28.55 28.28
C ARG A 107 -7.39 28.79 29.79
N ARG A 108 -6.61 29.77 30.20
CA ARG A 108 -6.56 30.27 31.58
C ARG A 108 -6.72 31.79 31.58
N TYR A 109 -7.72 32.30 32.29
CA TYR A 109 -8.07 33.72 32.33
C TYR A 109 -8.31 34.35 30.94
N GLY A 110 -8.84 33.59 29.98
CA GLY A 110 -9.11 34.09 28.62
C GLY A 110 -7.93 33.96 27.64
N PHE A 111 -6.73 33.64 28.09
CA PHE A 111 -5.53 33.42 27.28
C PHE A 111 -5.23 31.93 27.08
N VAL A 112 -4.58 31.59 25.98
CA VAL A 112 -4.11 30.20 25.72
C VAL A 112 -3.03 29.84 26.73
N ASP A 113 -3.17 28.68 27.38
CA ASP A 113 -2.17 28.12 28.29
C ASP A 113 -1.29 27.10 27.56
N ASP A 114 -0.28 27.61 26.86
CA ASP A 114 0.68 26.80 26.10
C ASP A 114 1.43 25.81 26.98
N ARG A 115 1.70 26.12 28.24
CA ARG A 115 2.39 25.23 29.16
C ARG A 115 1.54 24.02 29.49
N ALA A 116 0.27 24.20 29.80
CA ALA A 116 -0.65 23.10 30.07
C ALA A 116 -0.85 22.21 28.83
N MET A 117 -0.93 22.81 27.65
CA MET A 117 -1.01 22.08 26.39
C MET A 117 0.24 21.20 26.16
N ARG A 118 1.46 21.76 26.34
CA ARG A 118 2.72 20.98 26.21
C ARG A 118 2.80 19.84 27.23
N GLU A 119 2.44 20.08 28.49
CA GLU A 119 2.46 19.05 29.53
C GLU A 119 1.54 17.88 29.18
N LYS A 120 0.30 18.17 28.76
CA LYS A 120 -0.65 17.13 28.32
C LYS A 120 -0.18 16.43 27.04
N THR A 121 0.40 17.16 26.09
CA THR A 121 0.99 16.56 24.88
C THR A 121 2.10 15.58 25.23
N ARG A 122 3.02 15.93 26.14
CA ARG A 122 4.07 15.02 26.60
C ARG A 122 3.51 13.78 27.30
N ALA A 123 2.43 13.94 28.06
CA ALA A 123 1.80 12.81 28.75
C ALA A 123 1.23 11.80 27.75
N ILE A 124 0.42 12.24 26.78
CA ILE A 124 -0.18 11.35 25.80
C ILE A 124 0.84 10.73 24.86
N LEU A 125 1.85 11.49 24.42
CA LEU A 125 2.91 10.94 23.56
C LEU A 125 3.73 9.86 24.29
N ARG A 126 4.00 10.02 25.59
CA ARG A 126 4.63 8.97 26.40
C ARG A 126 3.76 7.72 26.53
N GLU A 127 2.46 7.90 26.72
CA GLU A 127 1.51 6.78 26.77
C GLU A 127 1.52 5.97 25.47
N LEU A 128 1.68 6.67 24.33
CA LEU A 128 1.81 6.08 23.00
C LEU A 128 3.23 5.54 22.70
N GLY A 129 4.18 5.69 23.62
CA GLY A 129 5.58 5.28 23.43
C GLY A 129 6.35 6.16 22.42
N ALA A 130 5.84 7.35 22.12
CA ALA A 130 6.44 8.25 21.13
C ALA A 130 7.38 9.27 21.78
N ALA A 131 8.64 9.33 21.31
CA ALA A 131 9.65 10.30 21.75
C ALA A 131 9.63 11.55 20.85
N ILE A 132 8.48 12.24 20.78
CA ILE A 132 8.27 13.42 19.94
C ILE A 132 8.26 14.66 20.83
N ASP A 133 9.00 15.71 20.42
CA ASP A 133 8.99 17.00 21.12
C ASP A 133 7.68 17.76 20.82
N PRO A 134 6.91 18.18 21.85
CA PRO A 134 5.72 18.99 21.69
C PRO A 134 5.92 20.33 20.97
N ASP A 135 7.12 20.89 21.03
CA ASP A 135 7.45 22.17 20.40
C ASP A 135 7.97 22.03 18.96
N GLN A 136 8.17 20.80 18.46
CA GLN A 136 8.61 20.55 17.09
C GLN A 136 7.46 20.82 16.10
N GLU A 137 7.79 21.49 14.98
CA GLU A 137 6.86 21.70 13.87
C GLU A 137 6.54 20.38 13.16
N VAL A 138 5.28 20.13 12.86
CA VAL A 138 4.82 18.87 12.25
C VAL A 138 5.48 18.60 10.89
N ARG A 139 5.81 19.64 10.10
CA ARG A 139 6.52 19.46 8.81
C ARG A 139 7.89 18.78 8.93
N ARG A 140 8.54 18.86 10.11
CA ARG A 140 9.86 18.26 10.37
C ARG A 140 9.78 16.81 10.87
N LEU A 141 8.58 16.33 11.16
CA LEU A 141 8.34 14.96 11.61
C LEU A 141 8.39 13.98 10.44
N SER A 142 8.81 12.75 10.72
CA SER A 142 8.60 11.62 9.82
C SER A 142 7.10 11.37 9.57
N ILE A 143 6.76 10.64 8.52
CA ILE A 143 5.36 10.30 8.23
C ILE A 143 4.77 9.46 9.37
N ALA A 144 5.54 8.55 9.94
CA ALA A 144 5.14 7.73 11.07
C ALA A 144 4.88 8.56 12.33
N ASP A 145 5.77 9.50 12.66
CA ASP A 145 5.56 10.41 13.80
C ASP A 145 4.31 11.26 13.62
N ARG A 146 4.04 11.74 12.40
CA ARG A 146 2.80 12.47 12.09
C ARG A 146 1.57 11.59 12.33
N GLN A 147 1.63 10.31 11.97
CA GLN A 147 0.54 9.37 12.25
C GLN A 147 0.32 9.20 13.75
N LEU A 148 1.40 9.05 14.54
CA LEU A 148 1.30 9.00 16.00
C LEU A 148 0.72 10.29 16.60
N VAL A 149 1.11 11.47 16.08
CA VAL A 149 0.53 12.76 16.49
C VAL A 149 -0.97 12.83 16.18
N GLN A 150 -1.40 12.31 15.02
CA GLN A 150 -2.82 12.23 14.67
C GLN A 150 -3.60 11.31 15.61
N ILE A 151 -3.03 10.16 15.98
CA ILE A 151 -3.62 9.24 16.95
C ILE A 151 -3.68 9.91 18.33
N ALA A 152 -2.58 10.56 18.77
CA ALA A 152 -2.54 11.30 20.03
C ALA A 152 -3.64 12.38 20.10
N ARG A 153 -3.86 13.13 19.00
CA ARG A 153 -4.94 14.11 18.89
C ARG A 153 -6.32 13.48 19.06
N ALA A 154 -6.55 12.33 18.46
CA ALA A 154 -7.80 11.59 18.58
C ALA A 154 -8.05 11.12 20.01
N LEU A 155 -7.01 10.62 20.69
CA LEU A 155 -7.12 10.09 22.05
C LEU A 155 -7.19 11.16 23.16
N LEU A 156 -6.91 12.42 22.86
CA LEU A 156 -7.11 13.53 23.81
C LEU A 156 -8.58 13.75 24.19
N VAL A 157 -9.51 13.32 23.34
CA VAL A 157 -10.95 13.46 23.57
C VAL A 157 -11.41 12.25 24.38
N PRO A 158 -12.31 12.42 25.37
CA PRO A 158 -12.94 11.28 26.02
C PRO A 158 -13.59 10.35 24.99
N HIS A 159 -13.21 9.10 24.95
CA HIS A 159 -13.65 8.18 23.93
C HIS A 159 -14.16 6.86 24.51
N LYS A 160 -15.22 6.34 23.94
CA LYS A 160 -15.78 5.00 24.17
C LYS A 160 -15.57 4.11 22.96
N ILE A 161 -15.47 4.75 21.79
CA ILE A 161 -15.30 4.11 20.49
C ILE A 161 -14.21 4.86 19.74
N VAL A 162 -13.17 4.15 19.31
CA VAL A 162 -12.12 4.68 18.44
C VAL A 162 -12.14 3.92 17.12
N ALA A 163 -12.31 4.67 16.05
CA ALA A 163 -12.34 4.12 14.70
C ALA A 163 -11.03 4.45 13.97
N PHE A 164 -10.35 3.45 13.41
CA PHE A 164 -9.13 3.57 12.65
C PHE A 164 -9.38 3.20 11.19
N ASP A 165 -9.16 4.16 10.27
CA ASP A 165 -9.30 3.93 8.82
C ASP A 165 -7.91 3.76 8.18
N GLU A 166 -7.50 2.51 7.93
CA GLU A 166 -6.21 2.10 7.36
C GLU A 166 -4.98 2.76 8.03
N PRO A 167 -4.84 2.71 9.36
CA PRO A 167 -3.85 3.50 10.09
C PRO A 167 -2.39 3.08 9.83
N THR A 168 -2.17 1.88 9.30
CA THR A 168 -0.83 1.30 9.04
C THR A 168 -0.35 1.48 7.60
N ALA A 169 -1.12 2.16 6.74
CA ALA A 169 -0.83 2.26 5.30
C ALA A 169 0.58 2.84 5.00
N VAL A 170 1.08 3.72 5.88
CA VAL A 170 2.36 4.42 5.75
C VAL A 170 3.39 4.04 6.81
N LEU A 171 3.07 3.06 7.67
CA LEU A 171 3.92 2.63 8.77
C LEU A 171 4.83 1.46 8.36
N THR A 172 6.02 1.42 8.95
CA THR A 172 6.88 0.23 8.92
C THR A 172 6.29 -0.88 9.81
N PRO A 173 6.72 -2.15 9.67
CA PRO A 173 6.24 -3.24 10.52
C PRO A 173 6.44 -2.99 12.03
N ILE A 174 7.57 -2.35 12.43
CA ILE A 174 7.85 -2.03 13.83
C ILE A 174 6.88 -0.97 14.36
N GLU A 175 6.61 0.06 13.56
CA GLU A 175 5.66 1.13 13.92
C GLU A 175 4.21 0.61 13.96
N ALA A 176 3.86 -0.31 13.07
CA ALA A 176 2.55 -0.97 13.07
C ALA A 176 2.36 -1.79 14.36
N GLU A 177 3.39 -2.52 14.82
CA GLU A 177 3.32 -3.27 16.08
C GLU A 177 3.13 -2.33 17.28
N SER A 178 3.81 -1.19 17.29
CA SER A 178 3.60 -0.16 18.32
C SER A 178 2.14 0.33 18.34
N LEU A 179 1.52 0.51 17.17
CA LEU A 179 0.10 0.85 17.07
C LEU A 179 -0.79 -0.28 17.60
N PHE A 180 -0.46 -1.54 17.32
CA PHE A 180 -1.23 -2.68 17.82
C PHE A 180 -1.19 -2.77 19.35
N GLU A 181 -0.04 -2.43 19.97
CA GLU A 181 0.05 -2.32 21.43
C GLU A 181 -0.90 -1.24 21.98
N ILE A 182 -1.02 -0.10 21.29
CA ILE A 182 -1.97 0.96 21.67
C ILE A 182 -3.42 0.44 21.57
N ILE A 183 -3.76 -0.23 20.49
CA ILE A 183 -5.10 -0.81 20.27
C ILE A 183 -5.41 -1.84 21.39
N ARG A 184 -4.46 -2.71 21.73
CA ARG A 184 -4.62 -3.70 22.81
C ARG A 184 -4.85 -3.01 24.18
N LYS A 185 -4.15 -1.90 24.46
CA LYS A 185 -4.36 -1.09 25.67
C LYS A 185 -5.75 -0.46 25.70
N LEU A 186 -6.21 0.14 24.61
CA LEU A 186 -7.57 0.71 24.50
C LEU A 186 -8.63 -0.36 24.74
N ARG A 187 -8.47 -1.53 24.11
CA ARG A 187 -9.34 -2.68 24.32
C ARG A 187 -9.40 -3.11 25.80
N ALA A 188 -8.23 -3.21 26.46
CA ALA A 188 -8.13 -3.59 27.86
C ALA A 188 -8.80 -2.58 28.80
N GLN A 189 -8.89 -1.31 28.41
CA GLN A 189 -9.60 -0.24 29.11
C GLN A 189 -11.12 -0.24 28.84
N GLY A 190 -11.62 -1.19 28.07
CA GLY A 190 -13.05 -1.31 27.72
C GLY A 190 -13.48 -0.43 26.56
N VAL A 191 -12.54 0.22 25.85
CA VAL A 191 -12.82 1.00 24.66
C VAL A 191 -13.12 0.05 23.50
N ALA A 192 -14.20 0.32 22.77
CA ALA A 192 -14.52 -0.39 21.54
C ALA A 192 -13.70 0.17 20.38
N VAL A 193 -13.04 -0.69 19.64
CA VAL A 193 -12.21 -0.29 18.50
C VAL A 193 -12.81 -0.80 17.20
N LEU A 194 -13.02 0.09 16.25
CA LEU A 194 -13.37 -0.25 14.88
C LEU A 194 -12.13 -0.09 13.99
N TYR A 195 -11.69 -1.17 13.35
CA TYR A 195 -10.42 -1.21 12.63
C TYR A 195 -10.63 -1.54 11.15
N ILE A 196 -10.35 -0.60 10.26
CA ILE A 196 -10.36 -0.87 8.82
C ILE A 196 -8.94 -1.16 8.36
N SER A 197 -8.77 -2.31 7.69
CA SER A 197 -7.56 -2.64 6.96
C SER A 197 -7.88 -3.58 5.80
N HIS A 198 -7.06 -3.55 4.77
CA HIS A 198 -7.03 -4.55 3.70
C HIS A 198 -5.88 -5.56 3.89
N ARG A 199 -5.04 -5.37 4.92
CA ARG A 199 -3.93 -6.25 5.29
C ARG A 199 -4.41 -7.30 6.26
N LEU A 200 -4.72 -8.49 5.73
CA LEU A 200 -5.40 -9.54 6.49
C LEU A 200 -4.58 -10.09 7.67
N ASN A 201 -3.24 -10.09 7.55
CA ASN A 201 -2.36 -10.48 8.65
C ASN A 201 -2.46 -9.51 9.84
N GLU A 202 -2.62 -8.20 9.58
CA GLU A 202 -2.84 -7.20 10.64
C GLU A 202 -4.18 -7.44 11.34
N VAL A 203 -5.24 -7.69 10.56
CA VAL A 203 -6.56 -8.01 11.08
C VAL A 203 -6.51 -9.26 11.96
N LYS A 204 -5.82 -10.31 11.50
CA LYS A 204 -5.63 -11.56 12.29
C LYS A 204 -4.89 -11.31 13.62
N ALA A 205 -3.94 -10.35 13.63
CA ALA A 205 -3.12 -10.06 14.81
C ALA A 205 -3.83 -9.21 15.88
N VAL A 206 -4.83 -8.37 15.49
CA VAL A 206 -5.36 -7.35 16.39
C VAL A 206 -6.87 -7.48 16.65
N ALA A 207 -7.65 -8.07 15.71
CA ALA A 207 -9.10 -8.11 15.83
C ALA A 207 -9.63 -9.29 16.68
N ASP A 208 -10.81 -9.11 17.25
CA ASP A 208 -11.61 -10.16 17.88
C ASP A 208 -12.67 -10.70 16.93
N ARG A 209 -13.30 -9.80 16.16
CA ARG A 209 -14.31 -10.13 15.15
C ARG A 209 -14.03 -9.37 13.87
N VAL A 210 -14.52 -9.90 12.78
CA VAL A 210 -14.38 -9.27 11.45
C VAL A 210 -15.70 -9.27 10.71
N THR A 211 -16.05 -8.11 10.17
CA THR A 211 -17.16 -7.95 9.21
C THR A 211 -16.59 -7.74 7.81
N VAL A 212 -17.07 -8.54 6.87
CA VAL A 212 -16.65 -8.50 5.47
C VAL A 212 -17.69 -7.73 4.66
N LEU A 213 -17.22 -6.70 3.95
CA LEU A 213 -18.02 -5.95 2.98
C LEU A 213 -17.57 -6.27 1.56
N ARG A 214 -18.51 -6.43 0.65
CA ARG A 214 -18.28 -6.59 -0.79
C ARG A 214 -19.37 -5.89 -1.59
N ASP A 215 -18.95 -5.05 -2.55
CA ASP A 215 -19.87 -4.29 -3.42
C ASP A 215 -20.93 -3.51 -2.64
N GLY A 216 -20.55 -2.89 -1.53
CA GLY A 216 -21.44 -2.13 -0.67
C GLY A 216 -22.42 -2.95 0.18
N ARG A 217 -22.25 -4.27 0.27
CA ARG A 217 -23.12 -5.18 1.00
C ARG A 217 -22.35 -5.93 2.10
N HIS A 218 -23.07 -6.28 3.14
CA HIS A 218 -22.58 -7.18 4.19
C HIS A 218 -22.53 -8.62 3.65
N VAL A 219 -21.37 -9.26 3.74
CA VAL A 219 -21.16 -10.66 3.33
C VAL A 219 -21.26 -11.60 4.53
N ALA A 220 -20.46 -11.31 5.56
CA ALA A 220 -20.42 -12.12 6.77
C ALA A 220 -19.80 -11.32 7.93
N THR A 221 -20.18 -11.69 9.16
CA THR A 221 -19.43 -11.35 10.37
C THR A 221 -18.97 -12.64 11.02
N ARG A 222 -17.69 -12.72 11.40
CA ARG A 222 -17.05 -13.91 11.99
C ARG A 222 -16.18 -13.51 13.16
N ASP A 223 -16.03 -14.43 14.11
CA ASP A 223 -14.97 -14.35 15.12
C ASP A 223 -13.61 -14.62 14.44
N ILE A 224 -12.56 -13.96 14.90
CA ILE A 224 -11.23 -14.07 14.31
C ILE A 224 -10.55 -15.40 14.68
N GLU A 225 -10.98 -16.01 15.80
CA GLU A 225 -10.49 -17.31 16.23
C GLU A 225 -10.80 -18.38 15.17
N GLY A 226 -9.78 -19.11 14.74
CA GLY A 226 -9.91 -20.13 13.68
C GLY A 226 -10.06 -19.59 12.26
N LEU A 227 -10.22 -18.29 12.06
CA LEU A 227 -10.37 -17.69 10.74
C LEU A 227 -9.00 -17.33 10.15
N GLU A 228 -8.63 -17.99 9.07
CA GLU A 228 -7.35 -17.76 8.40
C GLU A 228 -7.39 -16.62 7.39
N PRO A 229 -6.25 -15.91 7.14
CA PRO A 229 -6.19 -14.80 6.18
C PRO A 229 -6.69 -15.17 4.79
N MET A 230 -6.44 -16.40 4.33
CA MET A 230 -6.92 -16.91 3.05
C MET A 230 -8.45 -17.02 2.99
N GLU A 231 -9.09 -17.39 4.09
CA GLU A 231 -10.56 -17.47 4.16
C GLU A 231 -11.17 -16.07 4.21
N MET A 232 -10.57 -15.14 4.95
CA MET A 232 -10.95 -13.72 4.89
C MET A 232 -10.89 -13.18 3.46
N ALA A 233 -9.81 -13.47 2.74
CA ALA A 233 -9.65 -13.07 1.34
C ALA A 233 -10.74 -13.67 0.44
N ARG A 234 -11.08 -14.95 0.61
CA ARG A 234 -12.19 -15.60 -0.13
C ARG A 234 -13.54 -14.90 0.09
N LEU A 235 -13.84 -14.54 1.34
CA LEU A 235 -15.06 -13.80 1.66
C LEU A 235 -15.09 -12.41 1.02
N MET A 236 -13.95 -11.70 1.00
CA MET A 236 -13.82 -10.38 0.40
C MET A 236 -14.03 -10.41 -1.13
N VAL A 237 -13.38 -11.33 -1.81
CA VAL A 237 -13.39 -11.40 -3.28
C VAL A 237 -14.60 -12.17 -3.80
N GLY A 238 -15.08 -13.16 -3.04
CA GLY A 238 -16.22 -13.99 -3.42
C GLY A 238 -15.96 -14.97 -4.57
N ARG A 239 -14.69 -15.18 -4.92
CA ARG A 239 -14.23 -16.14 -5.93
C ARG A 239 -13.27 -17.13 -5.30
N ASP A 240 -13.06 -18.23 -5.94
CA ASP A 240 -12.08 -19.23 -5.50
C ASP A 240 -10.66 -18.67 -5.63
N MET A 241 -10.06 -18.37 -4.50
CA MET A 241 -8.71 -17.79 -4.37
C MET A 241 -7.59 -18.82 -4.66
N SER A 242 -7.94 -20.08 -4.90
CA SER A 242 -6.96 -21.12 -5.28
C SER A 242 -6.21 -20.78 -6.57
N LYS A 243 -6.67 -19.74 -7.31
CA LYS A 243 -6.10 -19.25 -8.56
C LYS A 243 -5.70 -17.77 -8.51
N LEU A 244 -5.35 -17.24 -7.32
CA LEU A 244 -4.85 -15.86 -7.22
C LEU A 244 -3.62 -15.66 -8.10
N TYR A 245 -2.74 -16.63 -8.09
CA TYR A 245 -1.57 -16.64 -8.96
C TYR A 245 -1.86 -17.49 -10.20
N PRO A 246 -1.54 -16.98 -11.40
CA PRO A 246 -1.62 -17.78 -12.62
C PRO A 246 -0.58 -18.91 -12.60
N ASP A 247 -0.81 -19.95 -13.38
CA ASP A 247 0.21 -20.97 -13.62
C ASP A 247 1.46 -20.28 -14.16
N LYS A 248 2.62 -20.64 -13.59
CA LYS A 248 3.89 -20.07 -14.04
C LYS A 248 4.17 -20.53 -15.48
N PRO A 249 4.37 -19.58 -16.41
CA PRO A 249 4.74 -19.97 -17.77
C PRO A 249 6.08 -20.71 -17.75
N ALA A 250 6.24 -21.69 -18.62
CA ALA A 250 7.56 -22.29 -18.82
C ALA A 250 8.54 -21.23 -19.32
N THR A 251 9.79 -21.23 -18.84
CA THR A 251 10.82 -20.31 -19.30
C THR A 251 11.02 -20.52 -20.80
N ALA A 252 10.84 -19.46 -21.60
CA ALA A 252 10.78 -19.60 -23.05
C ALA A 252 12.11 -20.09 -23.68
N SER A 253 13.25 -19.81 -23.03
CA SER A 253 14.58 -20.12 -23.55
C SER A 253 15.65 -20.06 -22.46
N ASP A 254 16.72 -20.84 -22.63
CA ASP A 254 17.93 -20.70 -21.82
C ASP A 254 18.81 -19.51 -22.22
N HIS A 255 18.40 -18.75 -23.24
CA HIS A 255 19.13 -17.57 -23.71
C HIS A 255 19.10 -16.45 -22.67
N THR A 256 20.28 -16.04 -22.20
CA THR A 256 20.44 -14.90 -21.28
C THR A 256 20.32 -13.59 -22.06
N VAL A 257 19.30 -12.77 -21.70
CA VAL A 257 19.05 -11.46 -22.32
C VAL A 257 19.70 -10.31 -21.57
N LEU A 258 19.87 -10.44 -20.24
CA LEU A 258 20.52 -9.43 -19.41
C LEU A 258 21.52 -10.10 -18.48
N THR A 259 22.72 -9.57 -18.42
CA THR A 259 23.73 -9.93 -17.41
C THR A 259 24.21 -8.66 -16.73
N VAL A 260 24.15 -8.65 -15.42
CA VAL A 260 24.69 -7.57 -14.57
C VAL A 260 25.82 -8.15 -13.73
N ARG A 261 26.97 -7.49 -13.71
CA ARG A 261 28.13 -7.91 -12.91
C ARG A 261 28.68 -6.75 -12.10
N ASP A 262 28.96 -7.03 -10.86
CA ASP A 262 29.61 -6.14 -9.90
C ASP A 262 28.98 -4.73 -9.87
N MET A 263 27.64 -4.67 -9.97
CA MET A 263 26.90 -3.42 -9.90
C MET A 263 26.94 -2.87 -8.48
N ALA A 264 27.44 -1.64 -8.35
CA ALA A 264 27.45 -0.88 -7.11
C ALA A 264 26.74 0.45 -7.31
N VAL A 265 25.91 0.83 -6.33
CA VAL A 265 25.20 2.13 -6.28
C VAL A 265 25.58 2.81 -4.96
N PRO A 266 26.29 3.96 -4.97
CA PRO A 266 26.82 4.57 -3.77
C PRO A 266 25.76 4.79 -2.68
N GLY A 267 26.04 4.30 -1.48
CA GLY A 267 25.15 4.41 -0.31
C GLY A 267 24.00 3.39 -0.25
N TYR A 268 23.81 2.54 -1.26
CA TYR A 268 22.69 1.60 -1.33
C TYR A 268 23.08 0.18 -1.71
N VAL A 269 23.93 0.02 -2.74
CA VAL A 269 24.33 -1.30 -3.25
C VAL A 269 25.86 -1.34 -3.29
N GLU A 270 26.43 -2.34 -2.62
CA GLU A 270 27.88 -2.53 -2.59
C GLU A 270 28.37 -3.38 -3.76
N ASN A 271 27.66 -4.48 -4.02
CA ASN A 271 27.94 -5.38 -5.14
C ASN A 271 26.72 -6.26 -5.42
N ALA A 272 26.26 -6.24 -6.68
CA ALA A 272 25.20 -7.13 -7.14
C ALA A 272 25.53 -7.70 -8.53
N SER A 273 25.42 -9.02 -8.65
CA SER A 273 25.60 -9.74 -9.92
C SER A 273 24.46 -10.72 -10.10
N PHE A 274 23.84 -10.71 -11.27
CA PHE A 274 22.73 -11.61 -11.64
C PHE A 274 22.58 -11.69 -13.16
N SER A 275 21.75 -12.64 -13.61
CA SER A 275 21.38 -12.77 -15.02
C SER A 275 19.87 -12.92 -15.16
N LEU A 276 19.33 -12.62 -16.34
CA LEU A 276 17.91 -12.78 -16.69
C LEU A 276 17.82 -13.54 -18.00
N LYS A 277 16.99 -14.58 -18.03
CA LYS A 277 16.72 -15.36 -19.23
C LYS A 277 15.53 -14.79 -20.02
N ARG A 278 15.46 -15.11 -21.30
CA ARG A 278 14.35 -14.69 -22.17
C ARG A 278 13.05 -15.37 -21.74
N GLY A 279 11.98 -14.57 -21.54
CA GLY A 279 10.69 -15.05 -21.09
C GLY A 279 10.65 -15.44 -19.61
N GLU A 280 11.70 -15.13 -18.85
CA GLU A 280 11.75 -15.40 -17.42
C GLU A 280 11.05 -14.31 -16.62
N ILE A 281 10.38 -14.70 -15.54
CA ILE A 281 9.96 -13.81 -14.46
C ILE A 281 10.94 -14.02 -13.31
N LEU A 282 11.85 -13.05 -13.11
CA LEU A 282 12.88 -13.06 -12.06
C LEU A 282 12.42 -12.19 -10.90
N GLY A 283 12.36 -12.74 -9.68
CA GLY A 283 12.01 -12.02 -8.47
C GLY A 283 13.23 -11.39 -7.81
N PHE A 284 13.03 -10.21 -7.19
CA PHE A 284 13.97 -9.61 -6.25
C PHE A 284 13.30 -9.44 -4.90
N GLY A 285 13.78 -10.22 -3.90
CA GLY A 285 13.32 -10.22 -2.51
C GLY A 285 14.35 -9.61 -1.57
N GLY A 286 13.95 -9.41 -0.30
CA GLY A 286 14.82 -8.90 0.76
C GLY A 286 14.07 -7.94 1.70
N LEU A 287 14.70 -7.57 2.82
CA LEU A 287 14.13 -6.63 3.76
C LEU A 287 14.07 -5.21 3.18
N ILE A 288 13.24 -4.35 3.80
CA ILE A 288 13.17 -2.92 3.44
C ILE A 288 14.57 -2.30 3.63
N GLY A 289 15.01 -1.54 2.61
CA GLY A 289 16.36 -0.94 2.63
C GLY A 289 17.46 -1.88 2.14
N ALA A 290 17.16 -3.09 1.64
CA ALA A 290 18.17 -4.01 1.11
C ALA A 290 18.85 -3.53 -0.20
N GLY A 291 18.38 -2.43 -0.81
CA GLY A 291 18.96 -1.84 -2.01
C GLY A 291 18.35 -2.35 -3.33
N ARG A 292 17.22 -3.03 -3.28
CA ARG A 292 16.54 -3.62 -4.47
C ARG A 292 16.16 -2.57 -5.51
N THR A 293 15.38 -1.57 -5.12
CA THR A 293 14.96 -0.44 -5.96
C THR A 293 16.16 0.32 -6.54
N GLU A 294 17.12 0.66 -5.68
CA GLU A 294 18.28 1.44 -6.03
C GLU A 294 19.21 0.70 -7.00
N LEU A 295 19.29 -0.63 -6.92
CA LEU A 295 20.00 -1.47 -7.87
C LEU A 295 19.49 -1.22 -9.30
N PHE A 296 18.17 -1.30 -9.49
CA PHE A 296 17.57 -1.10 -10.81
C PHE A 296 17.54 0.35 -11.26
N GLU A 297 17.37 1.31 -10.34
CA GLU A 297 17.58 2.73 -10.64
C GLU A 297 19.02 3.00 -11.13
N GLY A 298 20.02 2.29 -10.58
CA GLY A 298 21.41 2.36 -11.05
C GLY A 298 21.61 1.72 -12.42
N ILE A 299 21.01 0.57 -12.68
CA ILE A 299 21.12 -0.15 -13.96
C ILE A 299 20.53 0.68 -15.11
N VAL A 300 19.37 1.33 -14.90
CA VAL A 300 18.68 2.12 -15.94
C VAL A 300 19.13 3.59 -16.02
N GLY A 301 20.16 4.00 -15.25
CA GLY A 301 20.74 5.34 -15.29
C GLY A 301 19.94 6.42 -14.56
N LEU A 302 19.00 6.04 -13.67
CA LEU A 302 18.30 6.97 -12.78
C LEU A 302 19.13 7.39 -11.56
N ARG A 303 20.14 6.56 -11.20
CA ARG A 303 21.15 6.84 -10.18
C ARG A 303 22.57 6.58 -10.72
N PRO A 304 23.59 7.25 -10.19
CA PRO A 304 24.96 6.88 -10.48
C PRO A 304 25.24 5.43 -10.05
N GLY A 305 25.64 4.59 -10.99
CA GLY A 305 26.02 3.19 -10.75
C GLY A 305 27.37 2.87 -11.38
N ARG A 306 28.07 1.87 -10.83
CA ARG A 306 29.33 1.34 -11.36
C ARG A 306 29.18 -0.18 -11.46
N GLY A 307 29.60 -0.77 -12.57
CA GLY A 307 29.48 -2.18 -12.85
C GLY A 307 29.37 -2.42 -14.36
N SER A 308 29.16 -3.64 -14.76
CA SER A 308 28.95 -3.98 -16.17
C SER A 308 27.55 -4.51 -16.41
N VAL A 309 26.90 -3.97 -17.43
CA VAL A 309 25.58 -4.41 -17.92
C VAL A 309 25.75 -4.91 -19.34
N THR A 310 25.25 -6.11 -19.62
CA THR A 310 25.29 -6.71 -20.95
C THR A 310 23.86 -7.07 -21.38
N LEU A 311 23.45 -6.62 -22.54
CA LEU A 311 22.14 -6.88 -23.15
C LEU A 311 22.34 -7.69 -24.44
N ASP A 312 21.77 -8.90 -24.49
CA ASP A 312 22.00 -9.87 -25.58
C ASP A 312 23.48 -10.04 -25.96
N GLY A 313 24.37 -10.16 -24.93
CA GLY A 313 25.81 -10.30 -25.11
C GLY A 313 26.58 -9.01 -25.45
N LYS A 314 25.91 -7.88 -25.62
CA LYS A 314 26.54 -6.57 -25.90
C LYS A 314 26.61 -5.75 -24.64
N ALA A 315 27.80 -5.22 -24.33
CA ALA A 315 27.97 -4.29 -23.22
C ALA A 315 27.19 -3.00 -23.49
N VAL A 316 26.45 -2.54 -22.48
CA VAL A 316 25.66 -1.31 -22.51
C VAL A 316 25.92 -0.49 -21.26
N HIS A 317 25.78 0.81 -21.40
CA HIS A 317 25.84 1.75 -20.28
C HIS A 317 24.79 2.84 -20.51
N PHE A 318 23.86 2.99 -19.61
CA PHE A 318 22.78 3.96 -19.73
C PHE A 318 23.08 5.19 -18.88
N ARG A 319 23.10 6.36 -19.50
CA ARG A 319 23.29 7.66 -18.82
C ARG A 319 21.99 8.15 -18.18
N ASP A 320 20.87 7.72 -18.75
CA ASP A 320 19.53 8.05 -18.26
C ASP A 320 18.51 6.97 -18.65
N ALA A 321 17.31 7.05 -18.08
CA ALA A 321 16.22 6.11 -18.34
C ALA A 321 15.74 6.13 -19.81
N ARG A 322 15.95 7.20 -20.55
CA ARG A 322 15.56 7.29 -21.98
C ARG A 322 16.44 6.36 -22.82
N GLU A 323 17.75 6.33 -22.55
CA GLU A 323 18.68 5.40 -23.23
C GLU A 323 18.34 3.95 -22.91
N ALA A 324 17.97 3.63 -21.66
CA ALA A 324 17.50 2.30 -21.28
C ALA A 324 16.20 1.92 -22.02
N MET A 325 15.23 2.82 -22.06
CA MET A 325 13.97 2.62 -22.82
C MET A 325 14.21 2.42 -24.31
N ALA A 326 15.06 3.23 -24.93
CA ALA A 326 15.43 3.08 -26.35
C ALA A 326 16.13 1.74 -26.63
N SER A 327 16.79 1.16 -25.63
CA SER A 327 17.41 -0.18 -25.69
C SER A 327 16.44 -1.32 -25.37
N GLY A 328 15.18 -1.02 -25.07
CA GLY A 328 14.12 -1.98 -24.77
C GLY A 328 14.05 -2.44 -23.31
N ILE A 329 14.64 -1.68 -22.37
CA ILE A 329 14.49 -1.91 -20.92
C ILE A 329 13.63 -0.80 -20.33
N VAL A 330 12.51 -1.20 -19.70
CA VAL A 330 11.58 -0.26 -19.04
C VAL A 330 11.56 -0.54 -17.54
N TYR A 331 11.59 0.54 -16.74
CA TYR A 331 11.48 0.47 -15.29
C TYR A 331 10.21 1.18 -14.82
N LEU A 332 9.36 0.44 -14.09
CA LEU A 332 8.18 0.97 -13.40
C LEU A 332 8.49 1.14 -11.93
N SER A 333 8.55 2.39 -11.48
CA SER A 333 8.80 2.72 -10.07
C SER A 333 7.59 2.42 -9.19
N GLU A 334 7.84 2.06 -7.93
CA GLU A 334 6.80 1.94 -6.89
C GLU A 334 6.02 3.25 -6.66
N ASP A 335 6.70 4.40 -6.82
CA ASP A 335 6.09 5.73 -6.69
C ASP A 335 5.36 6.14 -7.98
N ARG A 336 4.22 5.52 -8.22
CA ARG A 336 3.38 5.84 -9.37
C ARG A 336 2.82 7.26 -9.35
N LYS A 337 2.61 7.85 -8.15
CA LYS A 337 2.03 9.20 -8.01
C LYS A 337 3.03 10.32 -8.21
N GLY A 338 4.27 10.14 -7.76
CA GLY A 338 5.33 11.15 -7.88
C GLY A 338 6.20 10.97 -9.12
N LYS A 339 6.46 9.70 -9.53
CA LYS A 339 7.40 9.38 -10.62
C LYS A 339 6.74 8.73 -11.84
N GLY A 340 5.64 8.01 -11.66
CA GLY A 340 5.03 7.18 -12.72
C GLY A 340 4.02 7.92 -13.60
N LEU A 341 3.11 8.70 -13.02
CA LEU A 341 2.00 9.36 -13.69
C LEU A 341 1.95 10.86 -13.37
N LEU A 342 1.58 11.65 -14.38
CA LEU A 342 1.24 13.06 -14.22
C LEU A 342 -0.23 13.16 -13.76
N LEU A 343 -0.47 13.21 -12.45
CA LEU A 343 -1.81 13.13 -11.86
C LEU A 343 -2.75 14.25 -12.30
N GLY A 344 -2.19 15.45 -12.59
CA GLY A 344 -2.91 16.62 -13.09
C GLY A 344 -3.17 16.62 -14.60
N GLN A 345 -2.72 15.58 -15.31
CA GLN A 345 -2.94 15.42 -16.76
C GLN A 345 -3.97 14.33 -17.05
N ASN A 346 -4.61 14.41 -18.21
CA ASN A 346 -5.57 13.42 -18.66
C ASN A 346 -4.90 12.08 -19.03
N LEU A 347 -5.72 11.04 -19.23
CA LEU A 347 -5.24 9.68 -19.48
C LEU A 347 -4.45 9.58 -20.79
N ARG A 348 -4.86 10.30 -21.85
CA ARG A 348 -4.22 10.31 -23.16
C ARG A 348 -2.78 10.81 -23.05
N VAL A 349 -2.57 11.99 -22.46
CA VAL A 349 -1.24 12.56 -22.26
C VAL A 349 -0.36 11.63 -21.43
N ASN A 350 -0.90 11.05 -20.35
CA ASN A 350 -0.15 10.08 -19.56
C ASN A 350 0.28 8.87 -20.37
N LEU A 351 -0.61 8.34 -21.21
CA LEU A 351 -0.35 7.14 -21.98
C LEU A 351 0.74 7.38 -23.05
N SER A 352 0.60 8.44 -23.86
CA SER A 352 1.47 8.70 -25.01
C SER A 352 2.85 9.21 -24.64
N LEU A 353 3.02 9.81 -23.46
CA LEU A 353 4.23 10.53 -23.06
C LEU A 353 5.52 9.70 -23.17
N ALA A 354 5.49 8.42 -22.86
CA ALA A 354 6.67 7.54 -22.92
C ALA A 354 7.07 7.15 -24.36
N ALA A 355 6.15 7.27 -25.32
CA ALA A 355 6.33 6.89 -26.71
C ALA A 355 5.84 8.01 -27.66
N LEU A 356 6.05 9.27 -27.29
CA LEU A 356 5.50 10.44 -27.98
C LEU A 356 5.90 10.49 -29.48
N GLU A 357 7.06 9.98 -29.82
CA GLU A 357 7.55 9.89 -31.21
C GLU A 357 6.60 9.08 -32.11
N LYS A 358 5.89 8.09 -31.57
CA LYS A 358 4.89 7.30 -32.32
C LYS A 358 3.64 8.10 -32.68
N PHE A 359 3.41 9.20 -31.98
CA PHE A 359 2.23 10.07 -32.14
C PHE A 359 2.55 11.43 -32.75
N THR A 360 3.79 11.63 -33.27
CA THR A 360 4.20 12.89 -33.88
C THR A 360 4.28 12.77 -35.41
N ARG A 361 3.82 13.81 -36.10
CA ARG A 361 4.00 14.00 -37.53
C ARG A 361 4.71 15.35 -37.74
N GLY A 362 6.03 15.29 -37.96
CA GLY A 362 6.87 16.48 -37.93
C GLY A 362 6.85 17.14 -36.55
N SER A 363 6.41 18.39 -36.47
CA SER A 363 6.32 19.14 -35.20
C SER A 363 4.95 19.07 -34.51
N PHE A 364 4.02 18.29 -35.01
CA PHE A 364 2.65 18.25 -34.53
C PHE A 364 2.33 16.87 -33.94
N ILE A 365 1.52 16.88 -32.88
CA ILE A 365 0.99 15.65 -32.24
C ILE A 365 -0.28 15.22 -32.99
N ASP A 366 -0.35 13.96 -33.39
CA ASP A 366 -1.56 13.35 -33.96
C ASP A 366 -2.49 12.90 -32.79
N VAL A 367 -3.33 13.86 -32.38
CA VAL A 367 -4.31 13.64 -31.29
C VAL A 367 -5.25 12.46 -31.56
N GLY A 368 -5.61 12.25 -32.85
CA GLY A 368 -6.45 11.14 -33.24
C GLY A 368 -5.76 9.77 -33.08
N ALA A 369 -4.43 9.72 -33.33
CA ALA A 369 -3.66 8.51 -33.05
C ALA A 369 -3.52 8.24 -31.54
N GLU A 370 -3.31 9.28 -30.73
CA GLU A 370 -3.29 9.15 -29.25
C GLU A 370 -4.65 8.65 -28.71
N ASP A 371 -5.76 9.18 -29.22
CA ASP A 371 -7.10 8.76 -28.79
C ASP A 371 -7.37 7.29 -29.12
N ARG A 372 -6.98 6.82 -30.32
CA ARG A 372 -7.09 5.40 -30.69
C ARG A 372 -6.24 4.50 -29.78
N ALA A 373 -5.00 4.92 -29.49
CA ALA A 373 -4.13 4.19 -28.57
C ALA A 373 -4.71 4.12 -27.15
N LEU A 374 -5.35 5.21 -26.68
CA LEU A 374 -6.02 5.23 -25.40
C LEU A 374 -7.21 4.25 -25.36
N ASP A 375 -8.03 4.20 -26.40
CA ASP A 375 -9.16 3.26 -26.47
C ASP A 375 -8.69 1.81 -26.46
N THR A 376 -7.63 1.50 -27.19
CA THR A 376 -6.98 0.19 -27.16
C THR A 376 -6.47 -0.13 -25.76
N ALA A 377 -5.75 0.80 -25.13
CA ALA A 377 -5.22 0.60 -23.78
C ALA A 377 -6.34 0.42 -22.73
N ILE A 378 -7.44 1.17 -22.83
CA ILE A 378 -8.61 1.03 -21.96
C ILE A 378 -9.18 -0.39 -22.06
N THR A 379 -9.26 -0.94 -23.26
CA THR A 379 -9.79 -2.27 -23.52
C THR A 379 -8.83 -3.36 -23.07
N ASP A 380 -7.56 -3.31 -23.50
CA ASP A 380 -6.56 -4.36 -23.29
C ASP A 380 -6.17 -4.50 -21.81
N PHE A 381 -6.16 -3.36 -21.08
CA PHE A 381 -5.80 -3.32 -19.65
C PHE A 381 -7.02 -3.26 -18.72
N ASP A 382 -8.25 -3.32 -19.26
CA ASP A 382 -9.49 -3.17 -18.48
C ASP A 382 -9.43 -1.93 -17.56
N ILE A 383 -9.04 -0.76 -18.10
CA ILE A 383 -8.99 0.49 -17.35
C ILE A 383 -10.41 1.03 -17.20
N ARG A 384 -10.91 1.08 -15.97
CA ARG A 384 -12.26 1.60 -15.70
C ARG A 384 -12.26 3.12 -15.69
N ALA A 385 -12.35 3.72 -16.87
CA ALA A 385 -12.48 5.15 -17.07
C ALA A 385 -13.86 5.47 -17.68
N ARG A 386 -14.67 6.28 -16.98
CA ARG A 386 -16.01 6.67 -17.44
C ARG A 386 -15.97 7.69 -18.59
N ARG A 387 -14.88 8.43 -18.70
CA ARG A 387 -14.68 9.52 -19.68
C ARG A 387 -13.19 9.58 -20.04
N ARG A 388 -12.88 9.91 -21.29
CA ARG A 388 -11.49 10.02 -21.78
C ARG A 388 -10.72 11.23 -21.22
N ASP A 389 -11.45 12.29 -20.84
CA ASP A 389 -10.92 13.55 -20.31
C ASP A 389 -10.64 13.52 -18.80
N LEU A 390 -10.85 12.36 -18.13
CA LEU A 390 -10.51 12.18 -16.72
C LEU A 390 -9.02 12.46 -16.50
N LEU A 391 -8.72 13.12 -15.39
CA LEU A 391 -7.34 13.25 -14.91
C LEU A 391 -6.87 11.94 -14.29
N ALA A 392 -5.60 11.59 -14.48
CA ALA A 392 -5.04 10.36 -13.92
C ALA A 392 -5.19 10.29 -12.38
N GLY A 393 -5.16 11.45 -11.70
CA GLY A 393 -5.39 11.53 -10.25
C GLY A 393 -6.81 11.14 -9.80
N GLN A 394 -7.79 11.12 -10.70
CA GLN A 394 -9.18 10.74 -10.40
C GLN A 394 -9.43 9.24 -10.52
N LEU A 395 -8.47 8.48 -11.04
CA LEU A 395 -8.54 7.03 -11.12
C LEU A 395 -8.28 6.39 -9.75
N SER A 396 -8.90 5.23 -9.50
CA SER A 396 -8.52 4.37 -8.37
C SER A 396 -7.07 3.90 -8.51
N GLY A 397 -6.44 3.53 -7.38
CA GLY A 397 -5.05 3.04 -7.37
C GLY A 397 -4.78 1.91 -8.36
N GLY A 398 -5.69 0.93 -8.46
CA GLY A 398 -5.58 -0.16 -9.43
C GLY A 398 -5.66 0.31 -10.88
N ASN A 399 -6.55 1.27 -11.22
CA ASN A 399 -6.63 1.80 -12.56
C ASN A 399 -5.44 2.71 -12.92
N GLN A 400 -4.85 3.41 -11.93
CA GLN A 400 -3.57 4.11 -12.11
C GLN A 400 -2.44 3.14 -12.46
N GLN A 401 -2.38 1.99 -11.78
CA GLN A 401 -1.38 0.95 -12.06
C GLN A 401 -1.54 0.38 -13.48
N LYS A 402 -2.77 0.10 -13.90
CA LYS A 402 -3.09 -0.36 -15.26
C LYS A 402 -2.71 0.68 -16.32
N LEU A 403 -2.98 1.96 -16.08
CA LEU A 403 -2.57 3.05 -16.97
C LEU A 403 -1.04 3.16 -17.08
N LEU A 404 -0.33 3.00 -15.94
CA LEU A 404 1.12 3.02 -15.92
C LEU A 404 1.72 1.85 -16.71
N LEU A 405 1.17 0.65 -16.55
CA LEU A 405 1.55 -0.53 -17.34
C LEU A 405 1.29 -0.31 -18.84
N ALA A 406 0.10 0.18 -19.20
CA ALA A 406 -0.26 0.48 -20.58
C ALA A 406 0.69 1.52 -21.22
N LYS A 407 1.01 2.60 -20.50
CA LYS A 407 2.00 3.61 -20.90
C LYS A 407 3.34 2.98 -21.25
N MET A 408 3.85 2.07 -20.43
CA MET A 408 5.16 1.45 -20.62
C MET A 408 5.15 0.40 -21.73
N MET A 409 4.02 -0.25 -21.96
CA MET A 409 3.88 -1.20 -23.07
C MET A 409 3.88 -0.53 -24.45
N LEU A 410 3.51 0.74 -24.54
CA LEU A 410 3.63 1.50 -25.80
C LEU A 410 5.08 1.65 -26.29
N VAL A 411 6.07 1.52 -25.41
CA VAL A 411 7.50 1.53 -25.79
C VAL A 411 7.93 0.22 -26.45
N GLU A 412 7.10 -0.84 -26.39
CA GLU A 412 7.41 -2.19 -26.90
C GLU A 412 8.70 -2.75 -26.26
N PRO A 413 8.74 -2.87 -24.92
CA PRO A 413 9.94 -3.29 -24.22
C PRO A 413 10.26 -4.76 -24.50
N ARG A 414 11.54 -5.15 -24.32
CA ARG A 414 11.99 -6.54 -24.28
C ARG A 414 12.17 -7.03 -22.86
N ILE A 415 12.53 -6.11 -21.95
CA ILE A 415 12.69 -6.33 -20.53
C ILE A 415 11.86 -5.27 -19.78
N ILE A 416 11.04 -5.74 -18.87
CA ILE A 416 10.25 -4.85 -17.99
C ILE A 416 10.62 -5.14 -16.53
N VAL A 417 11.01 -4.10 -15.82
CA VAL A 417 11.26 -4.11 -14.37
C VAL A 417 10.07 -3.46 -13.69
N ILE A 418 9.41 -4.20 -12.81
CA ILE A 418 8.22 -3.73 -12.10
C ILE A 418 8.52 -3.72 -10.60
N ASP A 419 8.58 -2.52 -10.04
CA ASP A 419 8.88 -2.32 -8.63
C ASP A 419 7.57 -2.17 -7.85
N GLU A 420 7.35 -3.07 -6.88
CA GLU A 420 6.17 -3.19 -6.04
C GLU A 420 4.85 -3.16 -6.86
N PRO A 421 4.63 -4.14 -7.78
CA PRO A 421 3.53 -4.12 -8.76
C PRO A 421 2.15 -3.96 -8.14
N THR A 422 1.94 -4.45 -6.93
CA THR A 422 0.62 -4.48 -6.30
C THR A 422 0.50 -3.63 -5.04
N ARG A 423 1.49 -2.77 -4.78
CA ARG A 423 1.46 -1.89 -3.60
C ARG A 423 0.27 -0.94 -3.62
N GLY A 424 -0.55 -1.02 -2.57
CA GLY A 424 -1.73 -0.16 -2.40
C GLY A 424 -2.84 -0.41 -3.43
N VAL A 425 -2.96 -1.63 -3.94
CA VAL A 425 -4.08 -2.08 -4.75
C VAL A 425 -4.87 -3.17 -4.02
N ASP A 426 -6.13 -3.34 -4.37
CA ASP A 426 -6.99 -4.38 -3.80
C ASP A 426 -6.68 -5.78 -4.37
N ILE A 427 -7.16 -6.82 -3.69
CA ILE A 427 -6.87 -8.22 -4.03
C ILE A 427 -7.35 -8.59 -5.44
N GLY A 428 -8.53 -8.10 -5.86
CA GLY A 428 -9.04 -8.37 -7.20
C GLY A 428 -8.18 -7.73 -8.29
N THR A 429 -7.65 -6.55 -8.04
CA THR A 429 -6.69 -5.88 -8.93
C THR A 429 -5.33 -6.59 -8.91
N LYS A 430 -4.88 -7.13 -7.75
CA LYS A 430 -3.64 -7.95 -7.68
C LYS A 430 -3.71 -9.13 -8.64
N GLU A 431 -4.80 -9.90 -8.63
CA GLU A 431 -5.00 -11.03 -9.55
C GLU A 431 -4.85 -10.60 -11.02
N GLN A 432 -5.45 -9.48 -11.41
CA GLN A 432 -5.36 -8.98 -12.78
C GLN A 432 -3.92 -8.59 -13.16
N ILE A 433 -3.18 -7.96 -12.25
CA ILE A 433 -1.78 -7.59 -12.45
C ILE A 433 -0.91 -8.85 -12.57
N TYR A 434 -1.14 -9.87 -11.75
CA TYR A 434 -0.41 -11.13 -11.80
C TYR A 434 -0.62 -11.88 -13.11
N ARG A 435 -1.86 -11.95 -13.58
CA ARG A 435 -2.19 -12.51 -14.88
C ARG A 435 -1.55 -11.72 -16.02
N PHE A 436 -1.52 -10.39 -15.91
CA PHE A 436 -0.85 -9.54 -16.87
C PHE A 436 0.66 -9.84 -16.94
N ILE A 437 1.34 -9.89 -15.78
CA ILE A 437 2.78 -10.20 -15.68
C ILE A 437 3.08 -11.59 -16.31
N ALA A 438 2.29 -12.61 -15.99
CA ALA A 438 2.44 -13.94 -16.56
C ALA A 438 2.22 -13.93 -18.09
N ASN A 439 1.23 -13.18 -18.58
CA ASN A 439 0.98 -13.06 -20.02
C ASN A 439 2.14 -12.36 -20.76
N LEU A 440 2.80 -11.36 -20.15
CA LEU A 440 3.99 -10.76 -20.74
C LEU A 440 5.10 -11.80 -20.95
N ALA A 441 5.35 -12.65 -19.96
CA ALA A 441 6.35 -13.70 -20.06
C ALA A 441 5.97 -14.76 -21.13
N LEU A 442 4.68 -15.14 -21.23
CA LEU A 442 4.16 -16.00 -22.30
C LEU A 442 4.36 -15.40 -23.69
N GLN A 443 4.32 -14.09 -23.83
CA GLN A 443 4.61 -13.38 -25.07
C GLN A 443 6.12 -13.25 -25.36
N GLY A 444 6.97 -13.79 -24.48
CA GLY A 444 8.43 -13.80 -24.64
C GLY A 444 9.15 -12.57 -24.09
N LEU A 445 8.45 -11.68 -23.37
CA LEU A 445 9.10 -10.61 -22.61
C LEU A 445 9.77 -11.18 -21.36
N SER A 446 10.91 -10.62 -21.00
CA SER A 446 11.56 -10.96 -19.73
C SER A 446 11.14 -9.96 -18.67
N VAL A 447 10.71 -10.45 -17.52
CA VAL A 447 10.13 -9.63 -16.47
C VAL A 447 10.97 -9.71 -15.20
N ILE A 448 11.24 -8.60 -14.57
CA ILE A 448 11.82 -8.52 -13.23
C ILE A 448 10.75 -7.96 -12.30
N VAL A 449 10.46 -8.67 -11.23
CA VAL A 449 9.51 -8.27 -10.20
C VAL A 449 10.28 -7.99 -8.91
N ILE A 450 10.24 -6.74 -8.46
CA ILE A 450 10.76 -6.35 -7.15
C ILE A 450 9.58 -6.28 -6.20
N SER A 451 9.60 -7.04 -5.11
CA SER A 451 8.48 -7.04 -4.16
C SER A 451 8.96 -7.23 -2.72
N SER A 452 8.27 -6.55 -1.81
CA SER A 452 8.37 -6.78 -0.37
C SER A 452 7.41 -7.88 0.10
N GLU A 453 6.43 -8.28 -0.75
CA GLU A 453 5.50 -9.37 -0.47
C GLU A 453 6.09 -10.71 -0.94
N MET A 454 6.55 -11.54 0.00
CA MET A 454 7.19 -12.83 -0.33
C MET A 454 6.26 -13.77 -1.10
N GLN A 455 4.98 -13.79 -0.76
CA GLN A 455 3.95 -14.59 -1.43
C GLN A 455 3.79 -14.21 -2.91
N GLU A 456 3.96 -12.92 -3.24
CA GLU A 456 3.96 -12.44 -4.62
C GLU A 456 5.13 -13.03 -5.42
N LEU A 457 6.34 -13.01 -4.83
CA LEU A 457 7.54 -13.59 -5.44
C LEU A 457 7.40 -15.11 -5.62
N ILE A 458 6.91 -15.80 -4.58
CA ILE A 458 6.70 -17.25 -4.61
C ILE A 458 5.65 -17.62 -5.68
N GLY A 459 4.57 -16.84 -5.77
CA GLY A 459 3.48 -17.13 -6.69
C GLY A 459 3.79 -16.87 -8.16
N LEU A 460 4.62 -15.84 -8.46
CA LEU A 460 4.85 -15.36 -9.82
C LEU A 460 6.19 -15.80 -10.42
N CYS A 461 7.27 -15.80 -9.61
CA CYS A 461 8.61 -15.84 -10.14
C CYS A 461 9.12 -17.29 -10.39
N HIS A 462 9.96 -17.45 -11.40
CA HIS A 462 10.65 -18.72 -11.67
C HIS A 462 11.81 -18.95 -10.70
N ARG A 463 12.49 -17.90 -10.30
CA ARG A 463 13.50 -17.88 -9.24
C ARG A 463 13.54 -16.49 -8.59
N VAL A 464 14.09 -16.39 -7.40
CA VAL A 464 14.19 -15.15 -6.63
C VAL A 464 15.63 -14.90 -6.23
N VAL A 465 16.14 -13.73 -6.58
CA VAL A 465 17.40 -13.18 -6.05
C VAL A 465 17.05 -12.45 -4.75
N VAL A 466 17.72 -12.82 -3.66
CA VAL A 466 17.51 -12.18 -2.36
C VAL A 466 18.65 -11.21 -2.07
N MET A 467 18.27 -9.96 -1.78
CA MET A 467 19.22 -8.91 -1.40
C MET A 467 19.22 -8.70 0.11
N ARG A 468 20.41 -8.44 0.66
CA ARG A 468 20.65 -8.11 2.06
C ARG A 468 21.78 -7.09 2.15
N ASN A 469 21.55 -5.97 2.82
CA ASN A 469 22.56 -4.93 3.08
C ASN A 469 23.33 -4.50 1.81
N GLY A 470 22.63 -4.27 0.71
CA GLY A 470 23.23 -3.84 -0.55
C GLY A 470 24.00 -4.91 -1.32
N ARG A 471 23.88 -6.20 -0.97
CA ARG A 471 24.52 -7.32 -1.66
C ARG A 471 23.51 -8.39 -2.03
N VAL A 472 23.82 -9.19 -3.04
CA VAL A 472 23.08 -10.41 -3.32
C VAL A 472 23.47 -11.47 -2.27
N ALA A 473 22.52 -11.86 -1.44
CA ALA A 473 22.70 -12.88 -0.40
C ALA A 473 22.59 -14.31 -0.97
N GLY A 474 21.84 -14.48 -2.05
CA GLY A 474 21.68 -15.76 -2.73
C GLY A 474 20.54 -15.75 -3.73
N GLU A 475 20.35 -16.87 -4.41
CA GLU A 475 19.25 -17.14 -5.33
C GLU A 475 18.47 -18.37 -4.86
N VAL A 476 17.15 -18.33 -4.96
CA VAL A 476 16.25 -19.45 -4.67
C VAL A 476 15.56 -19.87 -5.97
N ALA A 477 15.75 -21.12 -6.38
CA ALA A 477 15.14 -21.68 -7.58
C ALA A 477 13.67 -22.07 -7.34
N GLN A 478 12.88 -22.23 -8.39
CA GLN A 478 11.44 -22.51 -8.33
C GLN A 478 11.06 -23.68 -7.42
N GLY A 479 11.84 -24.77 -7.42
CA GLY A 479 11.56 -25.95 -6.58
C GLY A 479 11.73 -25.72 -5.08
N ASP A 480 12.55 -24.75 -4.70
CA ASP A 480 12.91 -24.43 -3.31
C ASP A 480 12.28 -23.10 -2.83
N LEU A 481 11.46 -22.47 -3.69
CA LEU A 481 10.81 -21.20 -3.37
C LEU A 481 9.80 -21.37 -2.22
N SER A 482 10.15 -20.86 -1.05
CA SER A 482 9.31 -20.80 0.14
C SER A 482 9.56 -19.50 0.89
N GLU A 483 8.65 -19.14 1.76
CA GLU A 483 8.82 -17.97 2.62
C GLU A 483 10.06 -18.13 3.50
N ASP A 484 10.24 -19.32 4.08
CA ASP A 484 11.40 -19.65 4.91
C ASP A 484 12.73 -19.49 4.17
N SER A 485 12.83 -19.98 2.92
CA SER A 485 14.06 -19.87 2.14
C SER A 485 14.42 -18.42 1.79
N ILE A 486 13.42 -17.57 1.51
CA ILE A 486 13.62 -16.14 1.24
C ILE A 486 14.00 -15.40 2.52
N VAL A 487 13.28 -15.63 3.64
CA VAL A 487 13.57 -15.01 4.95
C VAL A 487 14.95 -15.40 5.44
N TYR A 488 15.33 -16.65 5.31
CA TYR A 488 16.63 -17.17 5.66
C TYR A 488 17.77 -16.36 5.02
N LEU A 489 17.73 -16.16 3.70
CA LEU A 489 18.71 -15.37 2.98
C LEU A 489 18.64 -13.88 3.32
N ALA A 490 17.43 -13.35 3.50
CA ALA A 490 17.20 -11.93 3.77
C ALA A 490 17.68 -11.51 5.17
N THR A 491 17.61 -12.42 6.16
CA THR A 491 18.01 -12.14 7.57
C THR A 491 19.44 -12.56 7.89
N GLY A 492 19.96 -13.61 7.28
CA GLY A 492 21.31 -14.12 7.51
C GLY A 492 21.54 -14.80 8.87
N VAL A 493 20.47 -15.26 9.51
CA VAL A 493 20.49 -15.79 10.89
C VAL A 493 21.55 -16.85 11.19
N HIS A 494 22.07 -17.56 10.18
CA HIS A 494 23.14 -18.55 10.38
C HIS A 494 24.57 -18.00 10.26
N GLU A 495 24.77 -16.90 9.54
CA GLU A 495 26.11 -16.28 9.48
C GLU A 495 26.46 -15.59 10.79
N GLU A 496 25.51 -14.96 11.46
CA GLU A 496 25.68 -14.38 12.78
C GLU A 496 25.99 -15.45 13.83
N ARG A 497 25.30 -16.58 13.80
CA ARG A 497 25.53 -17.70 14.71
C ARG A 497 26.86 -18.42 14.48
N ALA A 498 27.30 -18.49 13.21
CA ALA A 498 28.63 -19.02 12.87
C ALA A 498 29.73 -18.05 13.27
N ALA A 499 29.53 -16.74 13.14
CA ALA A 499 30.45 -15.72 13.58
C ALA A 499 30.57 -15.63 15.12
N GLU A 500 29.43 -15.75 15.82
CA GLU A 500 29.42 -15.82 17.29
C GLU A 500 30.11 -17.09 17.84
N ILE A 501 29.94 -18.24 17.19
CA ILE A 501 30.62 -19.50 17.56
C ILE A 501 32.14 -19.36 17.28
N ALA A 502 32.51 -18.72 16.17
CA ALA A 502 33.93 -18.48 15.86
C ALA A 502 34.59 -17.45 16.80
N ALA A 503 33.83 -16.44 17.24
CA ALA A 503 34.30 -15.42 18.19
C ALA A 503 34.33 -15.90 19.67
N GLY A 504 33.51 -16.90 20.00
CA GLY A 504 33.41 -17.50 21.32
C GLY A 504 34.49 -18.59 21.60
N HIS A 505 35.35 -18.91 20.64
CA HIS A 505 36.43 -19.89 20.72
C HIS A 505 37.84 -19.25 20.55
N ALA A 506 37.97 -17.92 20.66
CA ALA A 506 39.23 -17.17 20.64
C ALA A 506 39.60 -16.63 22.04
#